data_da372727b64fceb9cb5216e92edacf2d
#
_entry.id   da372727b64fceb9cb5216e92edacf2d
#
_cell.length_a   1.000
_cell.length_b   1.000
_cell.length_c   1.000
_cell.angle_alpha   90.00
_cell.angle_beta   90.00
_cell.angle_gamma   90.00
#
_symmetry.space_group_name_H-M   'P 1'
#
loop_
_entity.id
_entity.type
_entity.pdbx_description
1 polymer ?
#
loop_
_entity_poly.entity_id
_entity_poly.type
_entity_poly.pdbx_seq_one_letter_code
_entity_poly.pdbx_strand_id
1 'polypeptide(L)'
;MKIVEHLEKYIGEISSSVSIDDKQYHLTISLYNNIPFEGIRTFSTLGLNRYFIDYHYEFIFVCMAKYNENEISSFLTSFSEYLIDRKIGVNRGDVLSFDFTMISETKMNSLYFSLPFYFDDDLQELKLENKSVVFPLIIPIYSSEALLIEQKGWEKFEEFLEDNEIDDLWDLNRKEFSW
;
A
#
# COMPACT_ATOMS: atom_id res chain seq x y z
N MET A 1 -6.64 -18.17 5.52
CA MET A 1 -6.09 -18.49 6.84
C MET A 1 -4.63 -18.08 6.90
N LYS A 2 -3.71 -18.72 6.19
CA LYS A 2 -2.26 -18.40 6.27
C LYS A 2 -1.88 -16.93 6.02
N ILE A 3 -2.56 -16.20 5.11
CA ILE A 3 -2.26 -14.78 4.86
C ILE A 3 -2.67 -13.92 6.05
N VAL A 4 -3.85 -14.14 6.62
CA VAL A 4 -4.31 -13.41 7.81
C VAL A 4 -3.36 -13.65 8.99
N GLU A 5 -3.01 -14.92 9.25
CA GLU A 5 -2.05 -15.29 10.31
C GLU A 5 -0.68 -14.62 10.12
N HIS A 6 -0.22 -14.49 8.86
CA HIS A 6 1.03 -13.81 8.54
C HIS A 6 0.93 -12.29 8.81
N LEU A 7 -0.14 -11.65 8.34
CA LEU A 7 -0.37 -10.23 8.59
C LEU A 7 -0.51 -9.94 10.09
N GLU A 8 -1.29 -10.74 10.82
CA GLU A 8 -1.45 -10.56 12.27
C GLU A 8 -0.16 -10.80 13.05
N LYS A 9 0.70 -11.69 12.58
CA LYS A 9 2.00 -11.95 13.20
C LYS A 9 2.94 -10.73 13.13
N TYR A 10 2.98 -10.03 12.00
CA TYR A 10 3.95 -8.97 11.74
C TYR A 10 3.38 -7.56 11.82
N ILE A 11 2.08 -7.39 11.63
CA ILE A 11 1.39 -6.10 11.77
C ILE A 11 0.71 -6.02 13.14
N GLY A 12 -0.03 -7.07 13.54
CA GLY A 12 -0.81 -7.10 14.78
C GLY A 12 -2.26 -7.52 14.53
N GLU A 13 -3.08 -7.53 15.57
CA GLU A 13 -4.49 -7.94 15.47
C GLU A 13 -5.29 -6.99 14.57
N ILE A 14 -6.14 -7.56 13.73
CA ILE A 14 -7.09 -6.81 12.89
C ILE A 14 -8.10 -6.11 13.79
N SER A 15 -8.14 -4.78 13.75
CA SER A 15 -9.08 -3.96 14.53
C SER A 15 -10.48 -3.99 13.93
N SER A 16 -10.57 -3.92 12.60
CA SER A 16 -11.82 -4.01 11.83
C SER A 16 -11.53 -4.41 10.40
N SER A 17 -12.58 -4.79 9.66
CA SER A 17 -12.45 -5.08 8.24
C SER A 17 -13.72 -4.69 7.48
N VAL A 18 -13.55 -4.27 6.24
CA VAL A 18 -14.62 -4.00 5.29
C VAL A 18 -14.50 -5.00 4.14
N SER A 19 -15.49 -5.87 4.01
CA SER A 19 -15.57 -6.81 2.89
C SER A 19 -16.42 -6.23 1.79
N ILE A 20 -15.89 -6.24 0.59
CA ILE A 20 -16.61 -5.88 -0.62
C ILE A 20 -16.89 -7.18 -1.35
N ASP A 21 -18.14 -7.58 -1.23
CA ASP A 21 -18.65 -8.80 -1.82
C ASP A 21 -19.62 -8.40 -2.95
N ASP A 22 -19.05 -7.86 -4.03
CA ASP A 22 -19.82 -7.64 -5.22
C ASP A 22 -19.78 -8.91 -6.10
N LYS A 23 -20.57 -8.92 -7.16
CA LYS A 23 -20.68 -10.13 -8.00
C LYS A 23 -19.39 -10.48 -8.73
N GLN A 24 -18.42 -9.58 -8.77
CA GLN A 24 -17.21 -9.71 -9.58
C GLN A 24 -15.96 -9.99 -8.74
N TYR A 25 -15.80 -9.30 -7.59
CA TYR A 25 -14.62 -9.41 -6.74
C TYR A 25 -14.98 -9.67 -5.29
N HIS A 26 -14.15 -10.47 -4.61
CA HIS A 26 -14.23 -10.73 -3.18
C HIS A 26 -12.96 -10.20 -2.53
N LEU A 27 -12.99 -8.92 -2.21
CA LEU A 27 -11.90 -8.20 -1.58
C LEU A 27 -12.28 -7.80 -0.17
N THR A 28 -11.34 -7.85 0.74
CA THR A 28 -11.48 -7.33 2.09
C THR A 28 -10.36 -6.34 2.35
N ILE A 29 -10.67 -5.21 2.95
CA ILE A 29 -9.70 -4.26 3.46
C ILE A 29 -9.69 -4.40 4.97
N SER A 30 -8.56 -4.80 5.53
CA SER A 30 -8.35 -4.92 6.98
C SER A 30 -7.67 -3.68 7.51
N LEU A 31 -8.09 -3.25 8.70
CA LEU A 31 -7.59 -2.07 9.40
C LEU A 31 -6.89 -2.49 10.70
N TYR A 32 -5.74 -1.88 10.95
CA TYR A 32 -4.94 -2.01 12.17
C TYR A 32 -4.72 -0.62 12.77
N ASN A 33 -5.18 -0.41 14.01
CA ASN A 33 -5.07 0.88 14.68
C ASN A 33 -3.78 1.01 15.49
N ASN A 34 -3.18 2.22 15.47
CA ASN A 34 -1.95 2.54 16.19
C ASN A 34 -0.75 1.66 15.81
N ILE A 35 -0.67 1.29 14.55
CA ILE A 35 0.39 0.47 13.99
C ILE A 35 0.88 1.11 12.69
N PRO A 36 2.20 1.24 12.47
CA PRO A 36 3.31 0.81 13.34
C PRO A 36 3.52 1.68 14.59
N PHE A 37 2.91 2.86 14.67
CA PHE A 37 3.05 3.81 15.80
C PHE A 37 1.70 4.34 16.24
N GLU A 38 1.66 4.91 17.46
CA GLU A 38 0.46 5.59 17.97
C GLU A 38 0.04 6.74 17.04
N GLY A 39 -1.25 6.85 16.75
CA GLY A 39 -1.80 7.84 15.82
C GLY A 39 -1.66 7.49 14.33
N ILE A 40 -1.12 6.32 14.01
CA ILE A 40 -1.01 5.80 12.65
C ILE A 40 -1.97 4.62 12.47
N ARG A 41 -2.46 4.45 11.26
CA ARG A 41 -3.27 3.31 10.83
C ARG A 41 -2.58 2.59 9.68
N THR A 42 -2.62 1.28 9.77
CA THR A 42 -2.25 0.40 8.66
C THR A 42 -3.49 -0.24 8.07
N PHE A 43 -3.52 -0.36 6.76
CA PHE A 43 -4.53 -1.10 6.02
C PHE A 43 -3.84 -2.20 5.23
N SER A 44 -4.52 -3.34 5.06
CA SER A 44 -4.09 -4.35 4.12
C SER A 44 -5.24 -4.81 3.24
N THR A 45 -4.94 -5.16 1.99
CA THR A 45 -5.88 -5.92 1.17
C THR A 45 -5.85 -7.39 1.59
N LEU A 46 -6.96 -8.09 1.37
CA LEU A 46 -7.09 -9.53 1.50
C LEU A 46 -7.91 -10.07 0.33
N GLY A 47 -7.33 -11.00 -0.39
CA GLY A 47 -7.97 -11.64 -1.54
C GLY A 47 -7.47 -11.20 -2.89
N LEU A 48 -6.72 -10.10 -2.96
CA LEU A 48 -6.16 -9.57 -4.21
C LEU A 48 -5.22 -10.58 -4.90
N ASN A 49 -4.42 -11.31 -4.13
CA ASN A 49 -3.50 -12.35 -4.61
C ASN A 49 -4.14 -13.48 -5.43
N ARG A 50 -5.46 -13.55 -5.50
CA ARG A 50 -6.22 -14.60 -6.21
C ARG A 50 -6.47 -14.26 -7.68
N TYR A 51 -6.38 -12.99 -8.05
CA TYR A 51 -6.81 -12.47 -9.35
C TYR A 51 -5.70 -12.39 -10.40
N PHE A 52 -4.46 -12.64 -10.00
CA PHE A 52 -3.31 -12.63 -10.91
C PHE A 52 -2.72 -14.03 -11.05
N ILE A 53 -2.22 -14.34 -12.24
CA ILE A 53 -1.58 -15.62 -12.55
C ILE A 53 -0.09 -15.57 -12.19
N ASP A 54 0.56 -14.47 -12.58
CA ASP A 54 2.02 -14.31 -12.47
C ASP A 54 2.43 -13.47 -11.26
N TYR A 55 1.48 -12.76 -10.64
CA TYR A 55 1.74 -11.87 -9.52
C TYR A 55 0.83 -12.24 -8.34
N HIS A 56 1.42 -12.43 -7.18
CA HIS A 56 0.63 -12.69 -5.98
C HIS A 56 1.02 -11.69 -4.91
N TYR A 57 0.18 -10.69 -4.67
CA TYR A 57 0.42 -9.67 -3.68
C TYR A 57 -0.85 -9.30 -2.92
N GLU A 58 -0.64 -8.81 -1.70
CA GLU A 58 -1.61 -8.07 -0.92
C GLU A 58 -0.95 -6.75 -0.53
N PHE A 59 -1.65 -5.64 -0.68
CA PHE A 59 -1.09 -4.32 -0.39
C PHE A 59 -1.08 -4.01 1.09
N ILE A 60 -0.06 -3.27 1.49
CA ILE A 60 0.00 -2.54 2.76
C ILE A 60 -0.09 -1.05 2.45
N PHE A 61 -0.91 -0.34 3.22
CA PHE A 61 -1.05 1.10 3.14
C PHE A 61 -1.01 1.68 4.55
N VAL A 62 -0.24 2.74 4.75
CA VAL A 62 -0.04 3.36 6.07
C VAL A 62 -0.38 4.84 5.97
N CYS A 63 -1.19 5.35 6.89
CA CYS A 63 -1.50 6.78 6.98
C CYS A 63 -1.81 7.22 8.41
N MET A 64 -1.80 8.54 8.65
CA MET A 64 -2.23 9.10 9.94
C MET A 64 -3.69 8.75 10.23
N ALA A 65 -4.01 8.47 11.49
CA ALA A 65 -5.35 8.11 11.95
C ALA A 65 -6.40 9.24 11.80
N LYS A 66 -5.96 10.47 11.47
CA LYS A 66 -6.85 11.60 11.18
C LYS A 66 -7.64 11.43 9.88
N TYR A 67 -7.14 10.62 8.92
CA TYR A 67 -7.80 10.43 7.63
C TYR A 67 -8.99 9.48 7.74
N ASN A 68 -10.00 9.70 6.90
CA ASN A 68 -11.23 8.93 6.92
C ASN A 68 -10.99 7.49 6.44
N GLU A 69 -11.24 6.51 7.32
CA GLU A 69 -11.00 5.09 7.03
C GLU A 69 -11.87 4.55 5.88
N ASN A 70 -13.08 5.09 5.70
CA ASN A 70 -13.94 4.68 4.59
C ASN A 70 -13.42 5.19 3.25
N GLU A 71 -12.85 6.39 3.20
CA GLU A 71 -12.21 6.93 2.00
C GLU A 71 -10.99 6.10 1.62
N ILE A 72 -10.14 5.77 2.60
CA ILE A 72 -8.97 4.91 2.37
C ILE A 72 -9.37 3.50 1.90
N SER A 73 -10.36 2.90 2.55
CA SER A 73 -10.86 1.57 2.16
C SER A 73 -11.45 1.58 0.75
N SER A 74 -12.23 2.62 0.42
CA SER A 74 -12.80 2.79 -0.92
C SER A 74 -11.71 2.99 -1.99
N PHE A 75 -10.69 3.79 -1.67
CA PHE A 75 -9.53 3.96 -2.54
C PHE A 75 -8.81 2.64 -2.81
N LEU A 76 -8.44 1.90 -1.75
CA LEU A 76 -7.73 0.62 -1.89
C LEU A 76 -8.53 -0.40 -2.69
N THR A 77 -9.85 -0.42 -2.51
CA THR A 77 -10.75 -1.28 -3.28
C THR A 77 -10.74 -0.90 -4.76
N SER A 78 -11.05 0.35 -5.08
CA SER A 78 -11.10 0.81 -6.48
C SER A 78 -9.77 0.69 -7.18
N PHE A 79 -8.67 0.91 -6.47
CA PHE A 79 -7.33 0.69 -7.01
C PHE A 79 -7.07 -0.81 -7.28
N SER A 80 -7.45 -1.69 -6.36
CA SER A 80 -7.32 -3.15 -6.55
C SER A 80 -8.13 -3.63 -7.77
N GLU A 81 -9.38 -3.18 -7.90
CA GLU A 81 -10.24 -3.49 -9.05
C GLU A 81 -9.62 -2.98 -10.36
N TYR A 82 -9.10 -1.75 -10.37
CA TYR A 82 -8.39 -1.19 -11.52
C TYR A 82 -7.23 -2.07 -11.99
N LEU A 83 -6.42 -2.58 -11.05
CA LEU A 83 -5.29 -3.47 -11.38
C LEU A 83 -5.77 -4.82 -11.91
N ILE A 84 -6.81 -5.40 -11.29
CA ILE A 84 -7.39 -6.68 -11.71
C ILE A 84 -7.94 -6.57 -13.14
N ASP A 85 -8.76 -5.56 -13.42
CA ASP A 85 -9.39 -5.34 -14.72
C ASP A 85 -8.37 -5.17 -15.84
N ARG A 86 -7.29 -4.48 -15.55
CA ARG A 86 -6.22 -4.18 -16.51
C ARG A 86 -5.10 -5.22 -16.52
N LYS A 87 -5.12 -6.18 -15.58
CA LYS A 87 -4.08 -7.20 -15.41
C LYS A 87 -2.68 -6.58 -15.18
N ILE A 88 -2.63 -5.49 -14.41
CA ILE A 88 -1.39 -4.78 -14.10
C ILE A 88 -0.76 -5.42 -12.86
N GLY A 89 0.43 -5.98 -13.00
CA GLY A 89 1.29 -6.36 -11.88
C GLY A 89 2.13 -5.17 -11.43
N VAL A 90 2.52 -5.17 -10.16
CA VAL A 90 3.40 -4.15 -9.58
C VAL A 90 4.61 -4.78 -8.93
N ASN A 91 5.75 -4.10 -9.01
CA ASN A 91 7.01 -4.48 -8.39
C ASN A 91 7.53 -3.32 -7.54
N ARG A 92 8.49 -3.59 -6.65
CA ARG A 92 9.24 -2.55 -5.96
C ARG A 92 9.86 -1.59 -6.98
N GLY A 93 9.73 -0.31 -6.75
CA GLY A 93 10.24 0.74 -7.62
C GLY A 93 9.25 1.23 -8.68
N ASP A 94 8.17 0.49 -8.93
CA ASP A 94 7.16 0.92 -9.89
C ASP A 94 6.43 2.18 -9.40
N VAL A 95 6.03 3.00 -10.37
CA VAL A 95 5.19 4.20 -10.16
C VAL A 95 3.95 4.09 -11.03
N LEU A 96 2.78 4.27 -10.45
CA LEU A 96 1.52 4.32 -11.18
C LEU A 96 0.78 5.61 -10.89
N SER A 97 0.39 6.34 -11.93
CA SER A 97 -0.55 7.46 -11.78
C SER A 97 -1.96 6.92 -11.55
N PHE A 98 -2.61 7.43 -10.52
CA PHE A 98 -3.97 7.03 -10.17
C PHE A 98 -4.74 8.23 -9.60
N ASP A 99 -6.02 8.32 -9.89
CA ASP A 99 -6.88 9.40 -9.40
C ASP A 99 -7.25 9.18 -7.93
N PHE A 100 -6.77 10.06 -7.05
CA PHE A 100 -7.01 10.03 -5.62
C PHE A 100 -8.23 10.86 -5.17
N THR A 101 -9.10 11.29 -6.07
CA THR A 101 -10.26 12.12 -5.72
C THR A 101 -11.15 11.51 -4.64
N MET A 102 -11.02 10.22 -4.37
CA MET A 102 -11.72 9.52 -3.29
C MET A 102 -11.16 9.84 -1.90
N ILE A 103 -9.95 10.38 -1.81
CA ILE A 103 -9.33 10.83 -0.57
C ILE A 103 -9.34 12.36 -0.58
N SER A 104 -10.25 12.97 0.16
CA SER A 104 -10.58 14.39 0.06
C SER A 104 -9.44 15.35 0.45
N GLU A 105 -8.48 14.89 1.23
CA GLU A 105 -7.43 15.74 1.81
C GLU A 105 -6.08 15.67 1.11
N THR A 106 -5.90 14.83 0.08
CA THR A 106 -4.62 14.71 -0.62
C THR A 106 -4.60 15.43 -1.97
N LYS A 107 -3.41 15.93 -2.33
CA LYS A 107 -3.09 16.43 -3.67
C LYS A 107 -2.16 15.50 -4.45
N MET A 108 -1.77 14.40 -3.83
CA MET A 108 -0.97 13.36 -4.48
C MET A 108 -1.80 12.68 -5.56
N ASN A 109 -1.18 12.21 -6.61
CA ASN A 109 -1.87 11.63 -7.76
C ASN A 109 -1.06 10.50 -8.42
N SER A 110 -0.08 10.01 -7.72
CA SER A 110 0.72 8.85 -8.13
C SER A 110 0.99 7.95 -6.92
N LEU A 111 1.25 6.69 -7.18
CA LEU A 111 1.58 5.67 -6.20
C LEU A 111 2.96 5.11 -6.49
N TYR A 112 3.79 5.06 -5.48
CA TYR A 112 5.06 4.37 -5.49
C TYR A 112 4.94 3.06 -4.70
N PHE A 113 5.61 2.00 -5.15
CA PHE A 113 5.58 0.69 -4.51
C PHE A 113 6.94 0.35 -3.94
N SER A 114 7.00 0.13 -2.62
CA SER A 114 8.20 -0.21 -1.89
C SER A 114 8.03 -1.48 -1.06
N LEU A 115 9.09 -1.89 -0.36
CA LEU A 115 9.00 -2.88 0.70
C LEU A 115 8.29 -2.28 1.93
N PRO A 116 7.65 -3.09 2.78
CA PRO A 116 6.94 -2.61 3.98
C PRO A 116 7.91 -2.30 5.13
N PHE A 117 8.85 -1.37 4.92
CA PHE A 117 10.01 -1.08 5.77
C PHE A 117 9.67 -0.53 7.17
N TYR A 118 8.42 -0.26 7.47
CA TYR A 118 7.96 0.07 8.83
C TYR A 118 7.78 -1.16 9.73
N PHE A 119 7.86 -2.35 9.16
CA PHE A 119 7.58 -3.62 9.81
C PHE A 119 8.80 -4.54 9.75
N ASP A 120 8.70 -5.68 10.42
CA ASP A 120 9.71 -6.74 10.34
C ASP A 120 9.91 -7.20 8.89
N ASP A 121 11.15 -7.46 8.50
CA ASP A 121 11.52 -7.88 7.14
C ASP A 121 10.80 -9.14 6.69
N ASP A 122 10.45 -10.02 7.61
CA ASP A 122 9.70 -11.24 7.33
C ASP A 122 8.25 -10.97 6.84
N LEU A 123 7.72 -9.74 7.02
CA LEU A 123 6.43 -9.37 6.43
C LEU A 123 6.45 -9.35 4.90
N GLN A 124 7.60 -9.07 4.28
CA GLN A 124 7.73 -8.82 2.84
C GLN A 124 7.22 -9.96 1.97
N GLU A 125 7.35 -11.22 2.43
CA GLU A 125 6.99 -12.40 1.63
C GLU A 125 6.45 -13.54 2.50
N LEU A 126 5.32 -14.11 2.08
CA LEU A 126 4.80 -15.37 2.61
C LEU A 126 4.96 -16.49 1.58
N LYS A 127 5.80 -17.47 1.89
CA LYS A 127 5.98 -18.67 1.06
C LYS A 127 4.86 -19.68 1.35
N LEU A 128 4.09 -20.00 0.33
CA LEU A 128 3.08 -21.06 0.33
C LEU A 128 3.60 -22.25 -0.50
N GLU A 129 2.94 -23.39 -0.43
CA GLU A 129 3.39 -24.63 -1.12
C GLU A 129 3.60 -24.44 -2.64
N ASN A 130 2.73 -23.65 -3.28
CA ASN A 130 2.72 -23.52 -4.75
C ASN A 130 2.96 -22.08 -5.24
N LYS A 131 3.12 -21.11 -4.33
CA LYS A 131 3.34 -19.70 -4.68
C LYS A 131 3.90 -18.92 -3.51
N SER A 132 4.53 -17.81 -3.80
CA SER A 132 4.81 -16.76 -2.80
C SER A 132 3.81 -15.62 -2.94
N VAL A 133 3.43 -15.03 -1.80
CA VAL A 133 2.64 -13.80 -1.75
C VAL A 133 3.52 -12.71 -1.16
N VAL A 134 3.67 -11.60 -1.88
CA VAL A 134 4.44 -10.43 -1.43
C VAL A 134 3.50 -9.35 -0.91
N PHE A 135 4.02 -8.46 -0.05
CA PHE A 135 3.23 -7.42 0.63
C PHE A 135 3.81 -6.03 0.36
N PRO A 136 3.66 -5.50 -0.87
CA PRO A 136 4.19 -4.17 -1.20
C PRO A 136 3.51 -3.08 -0.37
N LEU A 137 4.31 -2.12 0.11
CA LEU A 137 3.83 -0.87 0.68
C LEU A 137 3.49 0.11 -0.43
N ILE A 138 2.26 0.62 -0.41
CA ILE A 138 1.83 1.71 -1.29
C ILE A 138 2.14 3.04 -0.63
N ILE A 139 2.90 3.88 -1.30
CA ILE A 139 3.25 5.23 -0.87
C ILE A 139 2.66 6.23 -1.85
N PRO A 140 1.68 7.06 -1.44
CA PRO A 140 1.21 8.18 -2.25
C PRO A 140 2.32 9.21 -2.47
N ILE A 141 2.46 9.67 -3.71
CA ILE A 141 3.47 10.64 -4.13
C ILE A 141 2.86 11.70 -5.05
N TYR A 142 3.56 12.83 -5.18
CA TYR A 142 3.21 13.88 -6.14
C TYR A 142 3.70 13.52 -7.55
N SER A 143 3.06 14.10 -8.59
CA SER A 143 3.50 13.91 -9.99
C SER A 143 4.95 14.30 -10.22
N SER A 144 5.43 15.34 -9.56
CA SER A 144 6.80 15.81 -9.63
C SER A 144 7.78 14.82 -9.03
N GLU A 145 7.41 14.16 -7.91
CA GLU A 145 8.20 13.09 -7.32
C GLU A 145 8.24 11.87 -8.26
N ALA A 146 7.09 11.52 -8.86
CA ALA A 146 7.00 10.48 -9.87
C ALA A 146 7.94 10.73 -11.06
N LEU A 147 7.97 11.96 -11.57
CA LEU A 147 8.89 12.37 -12.65
C LEU A 147 10.37 12.29 -12.23
N LEU A 148 10.69 12.64 -10.98
CA LEU A 148 12.05 12.52 -10.47
C LEU A 148 12.48 11.06 -10.34
N ILE A 149 11.59 10.19 -9.89
CA ILE A 149 11.84 8.74 -9.83
C ILE A 149 12.09 8.18 -11.22
N GLU A 150 11.29 8.57 -12.21
CA GLU A 150 11.48 8.16 -13.61
C GLU A 150 12.85 8.62 -14.17
N GLN A 151 13.31 9.82 -13.80
CA GLN A 151 14.56 10.41 -14.30
C GLN A 151 15.80 9.89 -13.59
N LYS A 152 15.75 9.68 -12.28
CA LYS A 152 16.91 9.36 -11.44
C LYS A 152 16.99 7.90 -11.00
N GLY A 153 15.90 7.16 -11.12
CA GLY A 153 15.75 5.78 -10.62
C GLY A 153 15.14 5.75 -9.21
N TRP A 154 14.43 4.66 -8.94
CA TRP A 154 13.75 4.43 -7.67
C TRP A 154 14.73 4.20 -6.51
N GLU A 155 15.92 3.63 -6.78
CA GLU A 155 16.96 3.43 -5.78
C GLU A 155 17.39 4.77 -5.17
N LYS A 156 17.51 5.82 -6.01
CA LYS A 156 17.85 7.16 -5.56
C LYS A 156 16.75 7.80 -4.72
N PHE A 157 15.50 7.46 -5.00
CA PHE A 157 14.39 7.91 -4.16
C PHE A 157 14.41 7.25 -2.79
N GLU A 158 14.65 5.95 -2.72
CA GLU A 158 14.74 5.24 -1.43
C GLU A 158 15.99 5.68 -0.64
N GLU A 159 17.16 5.87 -1.27
CA GLU A 159 18.34 6.48 -0.63
C GLU A 159 17.99 7.87 -0.03
N PHE A 160 17.26 8.69 -0.80
CA PHE A 160 16.83 10.01 -0.32
C PHE A 160 15.91 9.91 0.91
N LEU A 161 14.96 8.98 0.91
CA LEU A 161 14.06 8.78 2.05
C LEU A 161 14.83 8.34 3.31
N GLU A 162 15.81 7.45 3.15
CA GLU A 162 16.64 6.93 4.23
C GLU A 162 17.60 8.02 4.77
N ASP A 163 18.34 8.69 3.88
CA ASP A 163 19.34 9.71 4.24
C ASP A 163 18.73 10.93 4.96
N ASN A 164 17.47 11.23 4.70
CA ASN A 164 16.77 12.38 5.28
C ASN A 164 15.85 12.00 6.45
N GLU A 165 15.85 10.72 6.88
CA GLU A 165 15.01 10.23 7.97
C GLU A 165 13.55 10.68 7.81
N ILE A 166 12.99 10.47 6.59
CA ILE A 166 11.66 10.98 6.26
C ILE A 166 10.57 10.24 7.04
N ASP A 167 10.02 10.91 8.05
CA ASP A 167 9.04 10.36 8.97
C ASP A 167 7.58 10.72 8.66
N ASP A 168 7.33 11.46 7.58
CA ASP A 168 5.99 11.97 7.28
C ASP A 168 5.34 11.35 6.03
N LEU A 169 5.87 10.24 5.53
CA LEU A 169 5.31 9.53 4.35
C LEU A 169 3.84 9.11 4.52
N TRP A 170 3.41 8.91 5.77
CA TRP A 170 2.01 8.61 6.13
C TRP A 170 1.09 9.83 6.22
N ASP A 171 1.64 11.06 6.11
CA ASP A 171 0.80 12.26 6.01
C ASP A 171 0.40 12.50 4.55
N LEU A 172 -0.84 12.19 4.21
CA LEU A 172 -1.40 12.38 2.86
C LEU A 172 -1.50 13.86 2.45
N ASN A 173 -1.15 14.77 3.34
CA ASN A 173 -1.07 16.22 3.08
C ASN A 173 0.34 16.77 3.35
N ARG A 174 1.36 15.90 3.35
CA ARG A 174 2.76 16.32 3.47
C ARG A 174 3.16 17.27 2.34
N LYS A 175 4.25 17.95 2.54
CA LYS A 175 4.87 18.73 1.48
C LYS A 175 5.52 17.81 0.44
N GLU A 176 5.58 18.32 -0.77
CA GLU A 176 6.33 17.72 -1.86
C GLU A 176 7.83 17.68 -1.55
N PHE A 177 8.47 16.56 -1.85
CA PHE A 177 9.92 16.42 -1.73
C PHE A 177 10.63 17.03 -2.94
N SER A 178 11.79 17.62 -2.67
CA SER A 178 12.73 18.03 -3.70
C SER A 178 14.09 17.36 -3.44
N TRP A 179 14.54 16.53 -4.33
CA TRP A 179 15.74 15.70 -4.20
C TRP A 179 16.51 15.51 -5.52
#